data_50e4f6840bf5b9dbcaca0daaeffc7902
#
_entry.id   50e4f6840bf5b9dbcaca0daaeffc7902
#
_cell.length_a   1.000
_cell.length_b   1.000
_cell.length_c   1.000
_cell.angle_alpha   90.00
_cell.angle_beta   90.00
_cell.angle_gamma   90.00
#
_symmetry.space_group_name_H-M   'P 1'
#
loop_
_entity.id
_entity.type
_entity.pdbx_description
1 polymer ?
#
loop_
_entity_poly.entity_id
_entity_poly.type
_entity_poly.pdbx_seq_one_letter_code
_entity_poly.pdbx_strand_id
1 'polypeptide(L)'
;MATGIMIMGSSGAGKTTLGKMVAEKLGYTFVDIDECIWRQDTPIPFTEMYTKAEKISRVQAAIADCEYFVMAGSMNSFHEYFDPFFHLVVHLHADAQLRVERVHERGIRRRARFGRRRYV
;
A
#
# COMPACT_ATOMS: atom_id res chain seq x y z
N MET A 1 -4.38 -16.51 6.56
CA MET A 1 -3.30 -15.73 5.95
C MET A 1 -3.88 -14.44 5.37
N ALA A 2 -3.24 -13.32 5.64
CA ALA A 2 -3.73 -12.03 5.15
C ALA A 2 -3.58 -11.91 3.63
N THR A 3 -4.54 -11.25 3.03
CA THR A 3 -4.56 -10.98 1.59
C THR A 3 -4.90 -9.52 1.39
N GLY A 4 -4.31 -8.87 0.42
CA GLY A 4 -4.51 -7.45 0.32
C GLY A 4 -4.34 -6.81 -1.03
N ILE A 5 -4.53 -5.51 -1.00
CA ILE A 5 -4.39 -4.61 -2.14
C ILE A 5 -3.20 -3.72 -1.87
N MET A 6 -2.33 -3.59 -2.84
CA MET A 6 -1.20 -2.66 -2.78
C MET A 6 -1.46 -1.46 -3.67
N ILE A 7 -1.32 -0.27 -3.11
CA ILE A 7 -1.41 0.97 -3.86
C ILE A 7 -0.03 1.62 -3.85
N MET A 8 0.57 1.73 -5.02
CA MET A 8 1.91 2.29 -5.19
C MET A 8 1.89 3.45 -6.16
N GLY A 9 2.96 4.19 -6.18
CA GLY A 9 3.10 5.36 -7.05
C GLY A 9 4.08 6.34 -6.47
N SER A 10 4.29 7.43 -7.16
CA SER A 10 5.21 8.46 -6.70
C SER A 10 4.63 9.24 -5.52
N SER A 11 5.52 9.87 -4.77
CA SER A 11 5.13 10.73 -3.66
C SER A 11 4.20 11.83 -4.16
N GLY A 12 3.13 12.09 -3.41
CA GLY A 12 2.16 13.10 -3.78
C GLY A 12 1.09 12.65 -4.78
N ALA A 13 1.09 11.38 -5.17
CA ALA A 13 0.10 10.85 -6.10
C ALA A 13 -1.26 10.56 -5.46
N GLY A 14 -1.38 10.70 -4.15
CA GLY A 14 -2.64 10.44 -3.44
C GLY A 14 -2.81 9.02 -2.97
N LYS A 15 -1.73 8.27 -2.83
CA LYS A 15 -1.76 6.87 -2.39
C LYS A 15 -2.48 6.68 -1.07
N THR A 16 -2.13 7.47 -0.08
CA THR A 16 -2.71 7.37 1.26
C THR A 16 -4.20 7.69 1.24
N THR A 17 -4.59 8.73 0.53
CA THR A 17 -6.00 9.11 0.41
C THR A 17 -6.82 8.00 -0.25
N LEU A 18 -6.32 7.47 -1.37
CA LEU A 18 -7.02 6.38 -2.05
C LEU A 18 -7.03 5.12 -1.19
N GLY A 19 -5.92 4.80 -0.55
CA GLY A 19 -5.82 3.62 0.30
C GLY A 19 -6.82 3.62 1.45
N LYS A 20 -6.93 4.75 2.13
CA LYS A 20 -7.90 4.88 3.22
C LYS A 20 -9.33 4.77 2.72
N MET A 21 -9.63 5.37 1.57
CA MET A 21 -10.96 5.31 0.98
C MET A 21 -11.34 3.89 0.59
N VAL A 22 -10.42 3.16 -0.04
CA VAL A 22 -10.67 1.77 -0.44
C VAL A 22 -10.83 0.88 0.78
N ALA A 23 -9.97 1.04 1.78
CA ALA A 23 -10.05 0.27 3.02
C ALA A 23 -11.39 0.48 3.72
N GLU A 24 -11.85 1.72 3.79
CA GLU A 24 -13.13 2.04 4.40
C GLU A 24 -14.29 1.39 3.64
N LYS A 25 -14.29 1.49 2.32
CA LYS A 25 -15.36 0.92 1.50
C LYS A 25 -15.43 -0.60 1.57
N LEU A 26 -14.29 -1.25 1.67
CA LEU A 26 -14.23 -2.71 1.68
C LEU A 26 -14.22 -3.31 3.09
N GLY A 27 -14.07 -2.48 4.10
CA GLY A 27 -13.92 -2.97 5.47
C GLY A 27 -12.58 -3.64 5.71
N TYR A 28 -11.54 -3.23 5.00
CA TYR A 28 -10.19 -3.76 5.13
C TYR A 28 -9.36 -2.90 6.08
N THR A 29 -8.30 -3.48 6.61
CA THR A 29 -7.35 -2.74 7.45
C THR A 29 -6.42 -1.91 6.56
N PHE A 30 -6.28 -0.63 6.86
CA PHE A 30 -5.35 0.24 6.13
C PHE A 30 -3.96 0.18 6.77
N VAL A 31 -2.94 0.04 5.93
CA VAL A 31 -1.53 0.04 6.37
C VAL A 31 -0.77 1.08 5.57
N ASP A 32 -0.20 2.06 6.28
CA ASP A 32 0.67 3.06 5.66
C ASP A 32 2.11 2.56 5.73
N ILE A 33 2.67 2.23 4.58
CA ILE A 33 4.02 1.70 4.50
C ILE A 33 5.05 2.69 5.06
N ASP A 34 4.87 3.99 4.84
CA ASP A 34 5.81 4.99 5.33
C ASP A 34 5.93 4.96 6.86
N GLU A 35 4.85 4.67 7.56
CA GLU A 35 4.90 4.54 9.01
C GLU A 35 5.68 3.31 9.46
N CYS A 36 5.83 2.32 8.59
CA CYS A 36 6.57 1.09 8.90
C CYS A 36 8.05 1.19 8.56
N ILE A 37 8.42 1.99 7.57
CA ILE A 37 9.80 2.01 7.07
C ILE A 37 10.63 3.17 7.59
N TRP A 38 10.00 4.28 7.94
CA TRP A 38 10.71 5.45 8.45
C TRP A 38 10.70 5.48 9.96
N ARG A 39 11.87 5.77 10.54
CA ARG A 39 11.97 5.91 11.99
C ARG A 39 11.31 7.20 12.43
N GLN A 40 10.54 7.13 13.51
CA GLN A 40 9.86 8.28 14.08
C GLN A 40 10.44 8.66 15.45
N ASP A 41 11.41 7.89 15.92
CA ASP A 41 12.07 8.09 17.21
C ASP A 41 13.35 8.92 17.11
N THR A 42 13.56 9.57 15.97
CA THR A 42 14.70 10.45 15.74
C THR A 42 14.31 11.92 15.94
N PRO A 43 15.28 12.83 16.11
CA PRO A 43 14.97 14.25 16.28
C PRO A 43 14.13 14.85 15.18
N ILE A 44 14.34 14.41 13.94
CA ILE A 44 13.53 14.82 12.80
C ILE A 44 12.89 13.56 12.22
N PRO A 45 11.57 13.37 12.40
CA PRO A 45 10.88 12.17 11.90
C PRO A 45 11.00 12.03 10.40
N PHE A 46 10.97 10.78 9.93
CA PHE A 46 11.00 10.41 8.51
C PHE A 46 12.29 10.77 7.77
N THR A 47 13.41 10.91 8.51
CA THR A 47 14.73 11.16 7.92
C THR A 47 15.64 9.93 7.94
N GLU A 48 15.35 8.96 8.80
CA GLU A 48 16.11 7.72 8.90
C GLU A 48 15.19 6.52 8.73
N MET A 49 15.64 5.55 7.95
CA MET A 49 14.88 4.32 7.72
C MET A 49 15.30 3.22 8.69
N TYR A 50 14.39 2.31 8.96
CA TYR A 50 14.71 1.03 9.59
C TYR A 50 15.54 0.17 8.64
N THR A 51 16.23 -0.83 9.18
CA THR A 51 16.93 -1.82 8.35
C THR A 51 15.91 -2.64 7.56
N LYS A 52 16.37 -3.35 6.52
CA LYS A 52 15.48 -4.18 5.72
C LYS A 52 14.74 -5.21 6.57
N ALA A 53 15.45 -5.89 7.47
CA ALA A 53 14.85 -6.88 8.35
C ALA A 53 13.80 -6.26 9.26
N GLU A 54 14.07 -5.07 9.79
CA GLU A 54 13.12 -4.36 10.63
C GLU A 54 11.89 -3.90 9.86
N LYS A 55 12.08 -3.43 8.62
CA LYS A 55 10.95 -3.04 7.76
C LYS A 55 10.02 -4.23 7.53
N ILE A 56 10.57 -5.37 7.18
CA ILE A 56 9.79 -6.58 6.95
C ILE A 56 9.02 -6.95 8.21
N SER A 57 9.70 -6.97 9.34
CA SER A 57 9.08 -7.32 10.62
C SER A 57 7.94 -6.37 10.99
N ARG A 58 8.13 -5.07 10.77
CA ARG A 58 7.11 -4.09 11.09
C ARG A 58 5.89 -4.20 10.19
N VAL A 59 6.09 -4.43 8.90
CA VAL A 59 4.97 -4.63 7.97
C VAL A 59 4.24 -5.93 8.29
N GLN A 60 4.97 -7.00 8.61
CA GLN A 60 4.36 -8.25 9.04
C GLN A 60 3.47 -8.05 10.26
N ALA A 61 3.96 -7.30 11.25
CA ALA A 61 3.19 -7.02 12.46
C ALA A 61 1.92 -6.23 12.14
N ALA A 62 1.99 -5.33 11.19
CA ALA A 62 0.85 -4.50 10.81
C ALA A 62 -0.30 -5.31 10.20
N ILE A 63 0.00 -6.44 9.58
CA ILE A 63 -1.02 -7.29 8.94
C ILE A 63 -1.28 -8.60 9.67
N ALA A 64 -0.61 -8.82 10.80
CA ALA A 64 -0.67 -10.10 11.50
C ALA A 64 -2.08 -10.46 11.97
N ASP A 65 -2.86 -9.48 12.40
CA ASP A 65 -4.18 -9.70 12.98
C ASP A 65 -5.33 -9.40 12.02
N CYS A 66 -5.04 -9.17 10.74
CA CYS A 66 -6.09 -8.89 9.77
C CYS A 66 -6.18 -9.99 8.72
N GLU A 67 -7.38 -10.14 8.17
CA GLU A 67 -7.63 -11.06 7.08
C GLU A 67 -7.42 -10.38 5.73
N TYR A 68 -7.85 -9.12 5.64
CA TYR A 68 -7.73 -8.31 4.43
C TYR A 68 -7.15 -6.95 4.75
N PHE A 69 -6.29 -6.47 3.90
CA PHE A 69 -5.64 -5.17 4.11
C PHE A 69 -5.47 -4.38 2.81
N VAL A 70 -5.27 -3.07 2.97
CA VAL A 70 -4.88 -2.18 1.88
C VAL A 70 -3.59 -1.50 2.32
N MET A 71 -2.54 -1.68 1.56
CA MET A 71 -1.26 -1.01 1.81
C MET A 71 -1.05 0.12 0.83
N ALA A 72 -0.53 1.23 1.30
CA ALA A 72 -0.17 2.36 0.46
C ALA A 72 1.26 2.78 0.76
N GLY A 73 2.07 2.96 -0.26
CA GLY A 73 3.45 3.39 -0.12
C GLY A 73 4.37 2.71 -1.11
N SER A 74 5.63 2.56 -0.74
CA SER A 74 6.64 1.96 -1.59
C SER A 74 7.49 0.98 -0.78
N MET A 75 7.68 -0.22 -1.33
CA MET A 75 8.47 -1.27 -0.72
C MET A 75 9.64 -1.69 -1.63
N ASN A 76 10.35 -0.71 -2.17
CA ASN A 76 11.36 -0.95 -3.21
C ASN A 76 12.33 -2.10 -2.94
N SER A 77 12.87 -2.18 -1.73
CA SER A 77 13.92 -3.16 -1.43
C SER A 77 13.38 -4.47 -0.88
N PHE A 78 12.13 -4.53 -0.45
CA PHE A 78 11.59 -5.72 0.19
C PHE A 78 10.21 -6.13 -0.31
N HIS A 79 9.77 -5.58 -1.44
CA HIS A 79 8.44 -5.88 -1.99
C HIS A 79 8.25 -7.36 -2.29
N GLU A 80 9.30 -8.05 -2.72
CA GLU A 80 9.22 -9.47 -3.07
C GLU A 80 8.71 -10.34 -1.93
N TYR A 81 9.02 -9.96 -0.71
CA TYR A 81 8.59 -10.70 0.47
C TYR A 81 7.06 -10.66 0.62
N PHE A 82 6.43 -9.55 0.24
CA PHE A 82 5.00 -9.36 0.41
C PHE A 82 4.18 -9.54 -0.87
N ASP A 83 4.83 -9.60 -2.04
CA ASP A 83 4.13 -9.75 -3.30
C ASP A 83 3.11 -10.91 -3.31
N PRO A 84 3.41 -12.08 -2.73
CA PRO A 84 2.44 -13.17 -2.73
C PRO A 84 1.14 -12.89 -1.97
N PHE A 85 1.14 -11.89 -1.09
CA PHE A 85 -0.05 -11.55 -0.30
C PHE A 85 -1.04 -10.67 -1.07
N PHE A 86 -0.61 -10.06 -2.18
CA PHE A 86 -1.46 -9.12 -2.91
C PHE A 86 -2.25 -9.84 -3.99
N HIS A 87 -3.54 -9.60 -4.01
CA HIS A 87 -4.40 -10.04 -5.12
C HIS A 87 -4.66 -8.92 -6.12
N LEU A 88 -4.28 -7.69 -5.78
CA LEU A 88 -4.45 -6.53 -6.64
C LEU A 88 -3.36 -5.51 -6.35
N VAL A 89 -2.75 -4.99 -7.40
CA VAL A 89 -1.78 -3.90 -7.28
C VAL A 89 -2.24 -2.74 -8.15
N VAL A 90 -2.40 -1.58 -7.53
CA VAL A 90 -2.82 -0.35 -8.21
C VAL A 90 -1.64 0.61 -8.23
N HIS A 91 -1.32 1.10 -9.41
CA HIS A 91 -0.22 2.05 -9.58
C HIS A 91 -0.79 3.43 -9.93
N LEU A 92 -0.60 4.39 -9.04
CA LEU A 92 -1.04 5.77 -9.26
C LEU A 92 0.07 6.60 -9.87
N HIS A 93 -0.31 7.43 -10.84
CA HIS A 93 0.60 8.41 -11.42
C HIS A 93 0.39 9.77 -10.75
N ALA A 94 1.49 10.50 -10.53
CA ALA A 94 1.48 11.73 -9.75
C ALA A 94 0.87 12.93 -10.46
N ASP A 95 0.74 12.87 -11.74
CA ASP A 95 0.62 14.06 -12.59
C ASP A 95 -0.78 14.64 -12.74
N ALA A 96 -1.81 14.07 -12.11
CA ALA A 96 -3.11 14.71 -12.20
C ALA A 96 -4.05 14.25 -11.11
N GLN A 97 -4.44 15.18 -10.30
CA GLN A 97 -5.44 14.93 -9.26
C GLN A 97 -6.76 14.44 -9.85
N LEU A 98 -7.08 14.91 -11.03
CA LEU A 98 -8.27 14.47 -11.75
C LEU A 98 -8.23 12.99 -12.09
N ARG A 99 -7.03 12.42 -12.27
CA ARG A 99 -6.87 11.01 -12.59
C ARG A 99 -7.09 10.08 -11.41
N VAL A 100 -6.97 10.59 -10.20
CA VAL A 100 -7.14 9.79 -9.00
C VAL A 100 -8.51 9.11 -8.97
N GLU A 101 -9.55 9.87 -9.24
CA GLU A 101 -10.90 9.31 -9.25
C GLU A 101 -11.09 8.26 -10.34
N ARG A 102 -10.51 8.51 -11.51
CA ARG A 102 -10.61 7.54 -12.62
C ARG A 102 -9.88 6.26 -12.31
N VAL A 103 -8.73 6.35 -11.69
CA VAL A 103 -7.97 5.17 -11.28
C VAL A 103 -8.75 4.41 -10.22
N HIS A 104 -9.32 5.11 -9.25
CA HIS A 104 -10.16 4.51 -8.22
C HIS A 104 -11.29 3.66 -8.82
N GLU A 105 -12.04 4.20 -9.76
CA GLU A 105 -13.16 3.48 -10.33
C GLU A 105 -12.76 2.40 -11.31
N ARG A 106 -11.88 2.73 -12.26
CA ARG A 106 -11.55 1.81 -13.34
C ARG A 106 -10.51 0.77 -12.94
N GLY A 107 -9.46 1.20 -12.25
CA GLY A 107 -8.37 0.31 -11.88
C GLY A 107 -8.81 -0.77 -10.91
N ILE A 108 -9.43 -0.37 -9.84
CA ILE A 108 -9.87 -1.30 -8.80
C ILE A 108 -10.94 -2.26 -9.35
N ARG A 109 -11.92 -1.74 -10.05
CA ARG A 109 -13.00 -2.55 -10.63
C ARG A 109 -12.47 -3.56 -11.63
N ARG A 110 -11.56 -3.13 -12.50
CA ARG A 110 -10.97 -4.00 -13.51
C ARG A 110 -10.14 -5.11 -12.89
N ARG A 111 -9.35 -4.80 -11.87
CA ARG A 111 -8.50 -5.81 -11.23
C ARG A 111 -9.31 -6.81 -10.44
N ALA A 112 -10.35 -6.37 -9.80
CA ALA A 112 -11.26 -7.25 -9.09
C ALA A 112 -11.94 -8.24 -10.04
N ARG A 113 -12.28 -7.80 -11.26
CA ARG A 113 -12.90 -8.67 -12.27
C ARG A 113 -12.01 -9.85 -12.64
N PHE A 114 -10.69 -9.60 -12.76
CA PHE A 114 -9.78 -10.67 -13.15
C PHE A 114 -9.41 -11.59 -12.01
N GLY A 115 -9.65 -11.18 -10.78
CA GLY A 115 -9.45 -12.03 -9.61
C GLY A 115 -8.03 -12.46 -9.35
N ARG A 116 -7.04 -11.71 -9.83
CA ARG A 116 -5.65 -11.99 -9.57
C ARG A 116 -4.81 -10.72 -9.57
N ARG A 117 -3.62 -10.84 -8.98
CA ARG A 117 -2.72 -9.71 -8.86
C ARG A 117 -2.29 -9.19 -10.23
N ARG A 118 -2.36 -7.87 -10.36
CA ARG A 118 -1.89 -7.18 -11.55
C ARG A 118 -1.31 -5.83 -11.17
N TYR A 119 -0.31 -5.40 -11.94
CA TYR A 119 0.24 -4.07 -11.83
C TYR A 119 -0.50 -3.16 -12.80
N VAL A 120 -0.89 -1.98 -12.31
CA VAL A 120 -1.69 -1.03 -13.08
C VAL A 120 -0.87 0.22 -13.39
#